data_0f6e2b8c01d8c29a56fc29088eff6214
#
_entry.id   0f6e2b8c01d8c29a56fc29088eff6214
#
_cell.length_a   1.000
_cell.length_b   1.000
_cell.length_c   1.000
_cell.angle_alpha   90.00
_cell.angle_beta   90.00
_cell.angle_gamma   90.00
#
_symmetry.space_group_name_H-M   'P 1'
#
loop_
_entity.id
_entity.type
_entity.pdbx_description
1 polymer ?
#
loop_
_entity_poly.entity_id
_entity_poly.type
_entity_poly.pdbx_seq_one_letter_code
_entity_poly.pdbx_strand_id
1 'polypeptide(L)'
;MNADIYNTLIKAFGESGRWDLGFRLIDEMFRRNVKPNATTFGSLIAGLYKEERFEEVGKVLELMKEHKFPIGIGTCNTRIQCLCKLKSTDEAKELLDGLLSSGMKANSITYRNLVHGYCKEGKMDKAKEMLEEMVKNGFKLDSDCYFTLVSHMCKGGEFEEALKVCKQSMEKGWVPNFSTMKMVVVGLAKGSMVQEARELVGQMKEKFPEMLICGMKSKRFCLNQRMLEMSLEIEGAFSLLDDWDSLTYS
;
A
#
# COMPACT_ATOMS: atom_id res chain seq x y z
N MET A 1 21.88 -19.15 22.93
CA MET A 1 21.38 -18.09 22.06
C MET A 1 20.21 -18.66 21.31
N ASN A 2 19.05 -17.99 21.27
CA ASN A 2 17.87 -18.43 20.51
C ASN A 2 17.81 -17.72 19.14
N ALA A 3 16.90 -18.15 18.25
CA ALA A 3 16.76 -17.59 16.91
C ALA A 3 16.47 -16.08 16.91
N ASP A 4 15.75 -15.57 17.91
CA ASP A 4 15.37 -14.15 17.99
C ASP A 4 16.58 -13.24 18.22
N ILE A 5 17.54 -13.68 19.03
CA ILE A 5 18.80 -12.95 19.26
C ILE A 5 19.60 -12.88 17.95
N TYR A 6 19.71 -14.03 17.24
CA TYR A 6 20.38 -14.05 15.93
C TYR A 6 19.69 -13.14 14.93
N ASN A 7 18.37 -13.18 14.84
CA ASN A 7 17.59 -12.32 13.94
C ASN A 7 17.81 -10.83 14.23
N THR A 8 17.85 -10.46 15.52
CA THR A 8 18.15 -9.08 15.94
C THR A 8 19.56 -8.65 15.52
N LEU A 9 20.56 -9.51 15.71
CA LEU A 9 21.95 -9.22 15.29
C LEU A 9 22.09 -9.16 13.77
N ILE A 10 21.48 -10.09 13.03
CA ILE A 10 21.47 -10.09 11.56
C ILE A 10 20.87 -8.79 11.03
N LYS A 11 19.74 -8.37 11.60
CA LYS A 11 19.10 -7.10 11.26
C LYS A 11 20.01 -5.91 11.55
N ALA A 12 20.63 -5.85 12.72
CA ALA A 12 21.54 -4.77 13.13
C ALA A 12 22.78 -4.70 12.22
N PHE A 13 23.38 -5.84 11.87
CA PHE A 13 24.50 -5.88 10.93
C PHE A 13 24.07 -5.46 9.52
N GLY A 14 22.88 -5.87 9.07
CA GLY A 14 22.33 -5.40 7.82
C GLY A 14 22.10 -3.90 7.79
N GLU A 15 21.57 -3.32 8.86
CA GLU A 15 21.38 -1.86 8.97
C GLU A 15 22.70 -1.08 8.95
N SER A 16 23.82 -1.72 9.35
CA SER A 16 25.18 -1.15 9.31
C SER A 16 25.97 -1.52 8.04
N GLY A 17 25.35 -2.17 7.04
CA GLY A 17 25.99 -2.59 5.80
C GLY A 17 26.97 -3.77 5.93
N ARG A 18 27.03 -4.41 7.10
CA ARG A 18 27.99 -5.50 7.39
C ARG A 18 27.38 -6.87 7.12
N TRP A 19 27.02 -7.14 5.87
CA TRP A 19 26.38 -8.38 5.42
C TRP A 19 27.25 -9.63 5.61
N ASP A 20 28.59 -9.47 5.52
CA ASP A 20 29.54 -10.52 5.81
C ASP A 20 29.34 -11.13 7.22
N LEU A 21 29.04 -10.28 8.20
CA LEU A 21 28.72 -10.74 9.54
C LEU A 21 27.34 -11.38 9.63
N GLY A 22 26.38 -10.86 8.86
CA GLY A 22 25.06 -11.45 8.74
C GLY A 22 25.12 -12.91 8.24
N PHE A 23 25.87 -13.15 7.17
CA PHE A 23 26.10 -14.52 6.66
C PHE A 23 26.82 -15.41 7.65
N ARG A 24 27.88 -14.92 8.31
CA ARG A 24 28.57 -15.68 9.36
C ARG A 24 27.68 -16.06 10.52
N LEU A 25 26.71 -15.21 10.88
CA LEU A 25 25.74 -15.54 11.94
C LEU A 25 24.79 -16.67 11.51
N ILE A 26 24.41 -16.73 10.25
CA ILE A 26 23.62 -17.87 9.74
C ILE A 26 24.43 -19.17 9.80
N ASP A 27 25.69 -19.15 9.37
CA ASP A 27 26.56 -20.32 9.49
C ASP A 27 26.74 -20.75 10.96
N GLU A 28 26.81 -19.78 11.87
CA GLU A 28 26.88 -20.07 13.29
C GLU A 28 25.57 -20.67 13.84
N MET A 29 24.41 -20.16 13.37
CA MET A 29 23.11 -20.76 13.71
C MET A 29 23.09 -22.24 13.34
N PHE A 30 23.51 -22.59 12.12
CA PHE A 30 23.58 -23.99 11.69
C PHE A 30 24.56 -24.82 12.54
N ARG A 31 25.75 -24.30 12.79
CA ARG A 31 26.75 -25.00 13.65
C ARG A 31 26.26 -25.24 15.07
N ARG A 32 25.43 -24.34 15.60
CA ARG A 32 24.86 -24.47 16.96
C ARG A 32 23.51 -25.17 16.99
N ASN A 33 23.05 -25.76 15.88
CA ASN A 33 21.71 -26.36 15.75
C ASN A 33 20.56 -25.40 16.07
N VAL A 34 20.76 -24.09 15.93
CA VAL A 34 19.71 -23.08 15.98
C VAL A 34 19.14 -22.92 14.56
N LYS A 35 17.93 -23.37 14.33
CA LYS A 35 17.32 -23.34 12.99
C LYS A 35 16.99 -21.89 12.60
N PRO A 36 17.53 -21.37 11.48
CA PRO A 36 17.03 -20.13 10.88
C PRO A 36 15.55 -20.25 10.55
N ASN A 37 14.83 -19.14 10.54
CA ASN A 37 13.40 -19.09 10.22
C ASN A 37 13.10 -18.06 9.13
N ALA A 38 11.84 -17.90 8.77
CA ALA A 38 11.41 -16.94 7.74
C ALA A 38 11.86 -15.50 8.05
N THR A 39 11.89 -15.10 9.33
CA THR A 39 12.37 -13.79 9.75
C THR A 39 13.87 -13.63 9.50
N THR A 40 14.67 -14.68 9.74
CA THR A 40 16.12 -14.68 9.48
C THR A 40 16.40 -14.35 8.01
N PHE A 41 15.84 -15.15 7.11
CA PHE A 41 16.08 -14.99 5.68
C PHE A 41 15.37 -13.74 5.12
N GLY A 42 14.17 -13.42 5.61
CA GLY A 42 13.45 -12.22 5.22
C GLY A 42 14.21 -10.93 5.54
N SER A 43 14.82 -10.85 6.71
CA SER A 43 15.63 -9.69 7.11
C SER A 43 16.87 -9.51 6.24
N LEU A 44 17.57 -10.61 5.89
CA LEU A 44 18.69 -10.56 4.97
C LEU A 44 18.28 -10.10 3.57
N ILE A 45 17.26 -10.75 3.01
CA ILE A 45 16.74 -10.42 1.68
C ILE A 45 16.33 -8.96 1.61
N ALA A 46 15.53 -8.48 2.58
CA ALA A 46 15.07 -7.10 2.61
C ALA A 46 16.23 -6.10 2.69
N GLY A 47 17.22 -6.39 3.50
CA GLY A 47 18.36 -5.53 3.65
C GLY A 47 19.27 -5.50 2.41
N LEU A 48 19.54 -6.66 1.81
CA LEU A 48 20.34 -6.76 0.58
C LEU A 48 19.65 -6.04 -0.59
N TYR A 49 18.32 -6.15 -0.72
CA TYR A 49 17.58 -5.36 -1.71
C TYR A 49 17.69 -3.85 -1.47
N LYS A 50 17.68 -3.42 -0.19
CA LYS A 50 17.82 -1.99 0.14
C LYS A 50 19.16 -1.40 -0.34
N GLU A 51 20.20 -2.22 -0.38
CA GLU A 51 21.55 -1.85 -0.85
C GLU A 51 21.81 -2.27 -2.30
N GLU A 52 20.78 -2.73 -3.02
CA GLU A 52 20.86 -3.17 -4.43
C GLU A 52 21.87 -4.31 -4.67
N ARG A 53 22.12 -5.14 -3.62
CA ARG A 53 23.04 -6.27 -3.67
C ARG A 53 22.34 -7.55 -4.14
N PHE A 54 21.92 -7.59 -5.38
CA PHE A 54 21.09 -8.66 -5.94
C PHE A 54 21.79 -10.02 -6.03
N GLU A 55 23.10 -10.02 -6.28
CA GLU A 55 23.89 -11.26 -6.31
C GLU A 55 23.85 -11.98 -4.96
N GLU A 56 23.96 -11.24 -3.88
CA GLU A 56 23.89 -11.80 -2.52
C GLU A 56 22.49 -12.28 -2.17
N VAL A 57 21.45 -11.66 -2.72
CA VAL A 57 20.08 -12.21 -2.60
C VAL A 57 20.01 -13.60 -3.23
N GLY A 58 20.66 -13.79 -4.41
CA GLY A 58 20.80 -15.11 -5.02
C GLY A 58 21.44 -16.13 -4.07
N LYS A 59 22.57 -15.76 -3.43
CA LYS A 59 23.27 -16.62 -2.44
C LYS A 59 22.37 -17.00 -1.26
N VAL A 60 21.54 -16.06 -0.76
CA VAL A 60 20.58 -16.35 0.33
C VAL A 60 19.54 -17.38 -0.14
N LEU A 61 19.03 -17.26 -1.35
CA LEU A 61 18.05 -18.21 -1.89
C LEU A 61 18.66 -19.60 -2.13
N GLU A 62 19.93 -19.68 -2.55
CA GLU A 62 20.66 -20.94 -2.67
C GLU A 62 20.88 -21.58 -1.30
N LEU A 63 21.32 -20.81 -0.31
CA LEU A 63 21.49 -21.27 1.08
C LEU A 63 20.17 -21.83 1.65
N MET A 64 19.03 -21.17 1.36
CA MET A 64 17.71 -21.69 1.74
C MET A 64 17.43 -23.05 1.10
N LYS A 65 17.78 -23.24 -0.20
CA LYS A 65 17.60 -24.51 -0.90
C LYS A 65 18.49 -25.62 -0.36
N GLU A 66 19.79 -25.33 -0.14
CA GLU A 66 20.77 -26.27 0.41
C GLU A 66 20.33 -26.82 1.76
N HIS A 67 19.81 -25.95 2.62
CA HIS A 67 19.31 -26.32 3.94
C HIS A 67 17.84 -26.77 3.96
N LYS A 68 17.26 -27.02 2.77
CA LYS A 68 15.85 -27.48 2.61
C LYS A 68 14.85 -26.54 3.29
N PHE A 69 15.17 -25.27 3.38
CA PHE A 69 14.24 -24.26 3.88
C PHE A 69 13.28 -23.88 2.73
N PRO A 70 11.97 -24.00 2.91
CA PRO A 70 11.02 -23.75 1.83
C PRO A 70 11.03 -22.27 1.44
N ILE A 71 11.21 -22.00 0.14
CA ILE A 71 10.97 -20.67 -0.43
C ILE A 71 9.46 -20.52 -0.56
N GLY A 72 8.82 -20.12 0.53
CA GLY A 72 7.36 -19.95 0.58
C GLY A 72 6.93 -18.55 0.17
N ILE A 73 5.60 -18.35 0.18
CA ILE A 73 4.99 -17.06 -0.20
C ILE A 73 5.50 -15.87 0.63
N GLY A 74 5.89 -16.09 1.90
CA GLY A 74 6.46 -15.05 2.74
C GLY A 74 7.78 -14.48 2.19
N THR A 75 8.71 -15.36 1.78
CA THR A 75 9.97 -14.95 1.13
C THR A 75 9.71 -14.21 -0.18
N CYS A 76 8.77 -14.72 -0.97
CA CYS A 76 8.40 -14.11 -2.24
C CYS A 76 7.77 -12.73 -2.04
N ASN A 77 6.89 -12.56 -1.07
CA ASN A 77 6.31 -11.27 -0.72
C ASN A 77 7.35 -10.26 -0.27
N THR A 78 8.37 -10.69 0.47
CA THR A 78 9.51 -9.82 0.84
C THR A 78 10.23 -9.34 -0.42
N ARG A 79 10.53 -10.24 -1.37
CA ARG A 79 11.19 -9.87 -2.64
C ARG A 79 10.32 -8.92 -3.47
N ILE A 80 9.03 -9.24 -3.65
CA ILE A 80 8.07 -8.39 -4.35
C ILE A 80 8.02 -7.00 -3.72
N GLN A 81 7.90 -6.91 -2.38
CA GLN A 81 7.90 -5.64 -1.67
C GLN A 81 9.17 -4.83 -1.90
N CYS A 82 10.32 -5.49 -1.92
CA CYS A 82 11.61 -4.83 -2.14
C CYS A 82 11.71 -4.30 -3.58
N LEU A 83 11.36 -5.10 -4.59
CA LEU A 83 11.32 -4.68 -5.99
C LEU A 83 10.39 -3.48 -6.18
N CYS A 84 9.18 -3.50 -5.59
CA CYS A 84 8.27 -2.37 -5.62
C CYS A 84 8.85 -1.10 -4.96
N LYS A 85 9.66 -1.24 -3.91
CA LYS A 85 10.36 -0.09 -3.29
C LYS A 85 11.44 0.49 -4.21
N LEU A 86 12.12 -0.35 -4.98
CA LEU A 86 13.14 0.02 -5.96
C LEU A 86 12.55 0.52 -7.30
N LYS A 87 11.23 0.62 -7.39
CA LYS A 87 10.51 0.99 -8.62
C LYS A 87 10.71 -0.01 -9.78
N SER A 88 10.94 -1.28 -9.44
CA SER A 88 11.00 -2.43 -10.37
C SER A 88 9.74 -3.29 -10.24
N THR A 89 8.55 -2.66 -10.28
CA THR A 89 7.29 -3.38 -10.03
C THR A 89 6.94 -4.35 -11.16
N ASP A 90 7.39 -4.12 -12.39
CA ASP A 90 7.21 -5.07 -13.48
C ASP A 90 7.99 -6.37 -13.22
N GLU A 91 9.23 -6.31 -12.74
CA GLU A 91 9.98 -7.49 -12.29
C GLU A 91 9.32 -8.19 -11.10
N ALA A 92 8.70 -7.43 -10.20
CA ALA A 92 7.92 -7.98 -9.10
C ALA A 92 6.68 -8.75 -9.61
N LYS A 93 6.04 -8.28 -10.68
CA LYS A 93 4.92 -8.99 -11.33
C LYS A 93 5.40 -10.26 -12.03
N GLU A 94 6.51 -10.22 -12.75
CA GLU A 94 7.13 -11.41 -13.35
C GLU A 94 7.44 -12.47 -12.28
N LEU A 95 7.95 -12.05 -11.13
CA LEU A 95 8.18 -12.95 -10.00
C LEU A 95 6.87 -13.60 -9.52
N LEU A 96 5.76 -12.84 -9.42
CA LEU A 96 4.44 -13.38 -9.09
C LEU A 96 4.01 -14.41 -10.14
N ASP A 97 4.12 -14.10 -11.44
CA ASP A 97 3.68 -14.98 -12.51
C ASP A 97 4.47 -16.31 -12.50
N GLY A 98 5.78 -16.25 -12.24
CA GLY A 98 6.61 -17.43 -12.02
C GLY A 98 6.19 -18.26 -10.82
N LEU A 99 5.75 -17.63 -9.74
CA LEU A 99 5.24 -18.31 -8.55
C LEU A 99 3.91 -19.05 -8.85
N LEU A 100 2.98 -18.36 -9.50
CA LEU A 100 1.68 -18.93 -9.89
C LEU A 100 1.87 -20.12 -10.85
N SER A 101 2.79 -20.00 -11.81
CA SER A 101 3.14 -21.07 -12.75
C SER A 101 3.75 -22.29 -12.05
N SER A 102 4.45 -22.11 -10.93
CA SER A 102 4.98 -23.21 -10.10
C SER A 102 3.93 -23.87 -9.19
N GLY A 103 2.66 -23.43 -9.26
CA GLY A 103 1.57 -23.94 -8.43
C GLY A 103 1.50 -23.28 -7.04
N MET A 104 2.32 -22.27 -6.77
CA MET A 104 2.28 -21.54 -5.52
C MET A 104 1.10 -20.53 -5.55
N LYS A 105 0.42 -20.36 -4.43
CA LYS A 105 -0.71 -19.42 -4.35
C LYS A 105 -0.24 -18.09 -3.81
N ALA A 106 -0.54 -17.01 -4.54
CA ALA A 106 -0.45 -15.65 -4.02
C ALA A 106 -1.43 -15.43 -2.86
N ASN A 107 -1.24 -14.38 -2.10
CA ASN A 107 -2.17 -13.95 -1.07
C ASN A 107 -2.47 -12.44 -1.20
N SER A 108 -3.36 -11.91 -0.37
CA SER A 108 -3.73 -10.49 -0.39
C SER A 108 -2.54 -9.55 -0.24
N ILE A 109 -1.51 -9.93 0.53
CA ILE A 109 -0.28 -9.15 0.72
C ILE A 109 0.50 -9.03 -0.59
N THR A 110 0.54 -10.11 -1.39
CA THR A 110 1.21 -10.12 -2.71
C THR A 110 0.63 -9.04 -3.63
N TYR A 111 -0.69 -9.07 -3.82
CA TYR A 111 -1.38 -8.11 -4.67
C TYR A 111 -1.28 -6.68 -4.14
N ARG A 112 -1.44 -6.49 -2.82
CA ARG A 112 -1.30 -5.17 -2.18
C ARG A 112 0.07 -4.54 -2.44
N ASN A 113 1.14 -5.33 -2.34
CA ASN A 113 2.49 -4.85 -2.62
C ASN A 113 2.63 -4.37 -4.08
N LEU A 114 2.07 -5.11 -5.04
CA LEU A 114 2.10 -4.74 -6.46
C LEU A 114 1.25 -3.48 -6.75
N VAL A 115 0.02 -3.41 -6.22
CA VAL A 115 -0.82 -2.21 -6.32
C VAL A 115 -0.06 -0.99 -5.82
N HIS A 116 0.54 -1.09 -4.62
CA HIS A 116 1.30 0.01 -4.03
C HIS A 116 2.54 0.37 -4.86
N GLY A 117 3.23 -0.62 -5.42
CA GLY A 117 4.38 -0.43 -6.30
C GLY A 117 3.99 0.34 -7.56
N TYR A 118 2.99 -0.15 -8.30
CA TYR A 118 2.50 0.51 -9.51
C TYR A 118 1.97 1.92 -9.26
N CYS A 119 1.24 2.13 -8.17
CA CYS A 119 0.81 3.47 -7.77
C CYS A 119 2.00 4.41 -7.54
N LYS A 120 3.06 3.95 -6.89
CA LYS A 120 4.29 4.75 -6.67
C LYS A 120 5.04 5.08 -7.95
N GLU A 121 4.94 4.22 -8.96
CA GLU A 121 5.53 4.42 -10.28
C GLU A 121 4.63 5.26 -11.21
N GLY A 122 3.42 5.62 -10.77
CA GLY A 122 2.44 6.34 -11.60
C GLY A 122 1.75 5.47 -12.65
N LYS A 123 1.91 4.14 -12.60
CA LYS A 123 1.31 3.19 -13.54
C LYS A 123 -0.09 2.79 -13.07
N MET A 124 -1.04 3.74 -13.08
CA MET A 124 -2.37 3.56 -12.48
C MET A 124 -3.18 2.44 -13.13
N ASP A 125 -3.09 2.26 -14.45
CA ASP A 125 -3.81 1.20 -15.15
C ASP A 125 -3.35 -0.19 -14.69
N LYS A 126 -2.04 -0.40 -14.56
CA LYS A 126 -1.50 -1.64 -14.01
C LYS A 126 -1.90 -1.86 -12.54
N ALA A 127 -2.00 -0.81 -11.75
CA ALA A 127 -2.50 -0.90 -10.38
C ALA A 127 -3.97 -1.35 -10.33
N LYS A 128 -4.81 -0.84 -11.25
CA LYS A 128 -6.22 -1.27 -11.41
C LYS A 128 -6.29 -2.74 -11.82
N GLU A 129 -5.50 -3.17 -12.81
CA GLU A 129 -5.42 -4.57 -13.24
C GLU A 129 -5.08 -5.52 -12.07
N MET A 130 -4.14 -5.12 -11.20
CA MET A 130 -3.79 -5.92 -10.02
C MET A 130 -4.93 -6.01 -9.00
N LEU A 131 -5.74 -4.96 -8.84
CA LEU A 131 -6.94 -5.00 -8.00
C LEU A 131 -8.00 -5.95 -8.59
N GLU A 132 -8.20 -5.91 -9.90
CA GLU A 132 -9.13 -6.81 -10.58
C GLU A 132 -8.68 -8.26 -10.48
N GLU A 133 -7.39 -8.53 -10.70
CA GLU A 133 -6.80 -9.86 -10.54
C GLU A 133 -6.93 -10.37 -9.10
N MET A 134 -6.73 -9.51 -8.10
CA MET A 134 -6.94 -9.81 -6.69
C MET A 134 -8.38 -10.28 -6.42
N VAL A 135 -9.37 -9.54 -6.95
CA VAL A 135 -10.80 -9.88 -6.80
C VAL A 135 -11.13 -11.19 -7.53
N LYS A 136 -10.63 -11.36 -8.77
CA LYS A 136 -10.82 -12.56 -9.58
C LYS A 136 -10.29 -13.83 -8.88
N ASN A 137 -9.20 -13.68 -8.13
CA ASN A 137 -8.63 -14.76 -7.32
C ASN A 137 -9.31 -14.95 -5.95
N GLY A 138 -10.45 -14.32 -5.71
CA GLY A 138 -11.28 -14.50 -4.53
C GLY A 138 -10.81 -13.72 -3.28
N PHE A 139 -9.86 -12.81 -3.42
CA PHE A 139 -9.43 -11.96 -2.31
C PHE A 139 -10.35 -10.75 -2.16
N LYS A 140 -10.66 -10.43 -0.92
CA LYS A 140 -11.40 -9.21 -0.63
C LYS A 140 -10.47 -8.00 -0.73
N LEU A 141 -10.93 -6.98 -1.44
CA LEU A 141 -10.28 -5.67 -1.38
C LEU A 141 -10.51 -5.06 0.00
N ASP A 142 -9.46 -4.57 0.59
CA ASP A 142 -9.53 -3.81 1.83
C ASP A 142 -9.47 -2.30 1.57
N SER A 143 -9.77 -1.53 2.59
CA SER A 143 -9.72 -0.07 2.54
C SER A 143 -8.35 0.47 2.13
N ASP A 144 -7.27 -0.24 2.48
CA ASP A 144 -5.90 0.22 2.20
C ASP A 144 -5.58 0.18 0.71
N CYS A 145 -6.09 -0.83 -0.02
CA CYS A 145 -5.93 -0.92 -1.48
C CYS A 145 -6.61 0.24 -2.18
N TYR A 146 -7.88 0.51 -1.85
CA TYR A 146 -8.61 1.65 -2.42
C TYR A 146 -7.99 2.99 -2.02
N PHE A 147 -7.63 3.16 -0.75
CA PHE A 147 -6.97 4.37 -0.27
C PHE A 147 -5.69 4.66 -1.03
N THR A 148 -4.84 3.64 -1.22
CA THR A 148 -3.58 3.78 -1.95
C THR A 148 -3.82 4.24 -3.38
N LEU A 149 -4.73 3.58 -4.11
CA LEU A 149 -5.05 3.91 -5.49
C LEU A 149 -5.61 5.34 -5.62
N VAL A 150 -6.67 5.65 -4.88
CA VAL A 150 -7.31 6.96 -4.90
C VAL A 150 -6.33 8.08 -4.51
N SER A 151 -5.51 7.86 -3.48
CA SER A 151 -4.51 8.82 -3.05
C SER A 151 -3.49 9.16 -4.14
N HIS A 152 -3.04 8.16 -4.89
CA HIS A 152 -2.08 8.39 -5.98
C HIS A 152 -2.72 9.01 -7.20
N MET A 153 -3.96 8.63 -7.55
CA MET A 153 -4.73 9.30 -8.61
C MET A 153 -4.92 10.78 -8.32
N CYS A 154 -5.32 11.14 -7.09
CA CYS A 154 -5.45 12.54 -6.68
C CYS A 154 -4.12 13.30 -6.75
N LYS A 155 -3.01 12.68 -6.39
CA LYS A 155 -1.67 13.29 -6.50
C LYS A 155 -1.24 13.48 -7.96
N GLY A 156 -1.68 12.61 -8.84
CA GLY A 156 -1.47 12.69 -10.29
C GLY A 156 -2.41 13.66 -11.02
N GLY A 157 -3.42 14.20 -10.32
CA GLY A 157 -4.43 15.06 -10.93
C GLY A 157 -5.55 14.31 -11.64
N GLU A 158 -5.61 12.99 -11.50
CA GLU A 158 -6.63 12.11 -12.13
C GLU A 158 -7.92 12.08 -11.27
N PHE A 159 -8.54 13.24 -11.05
CA PHE A 159 -9.65 13.37 -10.10
C PHE A 159 -10.94 12.67 -10.56
N GLU A 160 -11.23 12.66 -11.86
CA GLU A 160 -12.39 11.94 -12.42
C GLU A 160 -12.29 10.43 -12.15
N GLU A 161 -11.13 9.85 -12.42
CA GLU A 161 -10.88 8.44 -12.18
C GLU A 161 -10.90 8.11 -10.68
N ALA A 162 -10.31 8.98 -9.85
CA ALA A 162 -10.37 8.86 -8.40
C ALA A 162 -11.82 8.84 -7.89
N LEU A 163 -12.69 9.71 -8.44
CA LEU A 163 -14.11 9.74 -8.13
C LEU A 163 -14.82 8.45 -8.53
N LYS A 164 -14.57 7.92 -9.73
CA LYS A 164 -15.14 6.64 -10.18
C LYS A 164 -14.76 5.50 -9.25
N VAL A 165 -13.48 5.40 -8.89
CA VAL A 165 -12.98 4.38 -7.95
C VAL A 165 -13.62 4.54 -6.58
N CYS A 166 -13.79 5.76 -6.07
CA CYS A 166 -14.50 6.03 -4.82
C CYS A 166 -15.97 5.57 -4.88
N LYS A 167 -16.71 5.93 -5.93
CA LYS A 167 -18.11 5.53 -6.10
C LYS A 167 -18.25 4.00 -6.16
N GLN A 168 -17.42 3.32 -6.96
CA GLN A 168 -17.40 1.85 -7.06
C GLN A 168 -17.09 1.17 -5.71
N SER A 169 -16.16 1.73 -4.93
CA SER A 169 -15.83 1.18 -3.62
C SER A 169 -16.97 1.32 -2.62
N MET A 170 -17.68 2.47 -2.65
CA MET A 170 -18.86 2.70 -1.81
C MET A 170 -20.04 1.78 -2.17
N GLU A 171 -20.22 1.42 -3.45
CA GLU A 171 -21.20 0.44 -3.89
C GLU A 171 -20.91 -0.96 -3.34
N LYS A 172 -19.64 -1.29 -3.17
CA LYS A 172 -19.18 -2.55 -2.55
C LYS A 172 -19.18 -2.53 -1.00
N GLY A 173 -19.68 -1.45 -0.41
CA GLY A 173 -19.78 -1.30 1.05
C GLY A 173 -18.47 -0.86 1.72
N TRP A 174 -17.46 -0.44 0.95
CA TRP A 174 -16.28 0.16 1.55
C TRP A 174 -16.52 1.64 1.88
N VAL A 175 -16.14 2.02 3.08
CA VAL A 175 -16.26 3.40 3.57
C VAL A 175 -14.92 4.08 3.46
N PRO A 176 -14.77 5.11 2.61
CA PRO A 176 -13.54 5.90 2.54
C PRO A 176 -13.24 6.54 3.89
N ASN A 177 -12.00 6.49 4.31
CA ASN A 177 -11.61 7.25 5.49
C ASN A 177 -11.64 8.75 5.20
N PHE A 178 -11.68 9.55 6.26
CA PHE A 178 -11.73 11.01 6.17
C PHE A 178 -10.62 11.60 5.27
N SER A 179 -9.39 11.11 5.40
CA SER A 179 -8.25 11.61 4.64
C SER A 179 -8.40 11.40 3.14
N THR A 180 -8.93 10.24 2.74
CA THR A 180 -9.22 9.92 1.33
C THR A 180 -10.31 10.83 0.79
N MET A 181 -11.40 10.99 1.54
CA MET A 181 -12.50 11.85 1.12
C MET A 181 -12.08 13.29 0.95
N LYS A 182 -11.38 13.85 1.94
CA LYS A 182 -10.84 15.21 1.84
C LYS A 182 -9.99 15.39 0.60
N MET A 183 -9.13 14.40 0.30
CA MET A 183 -8.23 14.48 -0.86
C MET A 183 -8.99 14.48 -2.18
N VAL A 184 -10.01 13.63 -2.33
CA VAL A 184 -10.83 13.57 -3.54
C VAL A 184 -11.65 14.85 -3.69
N VAL A 185 -12.38 15.26 -2.66
CA VAL A 185 -13.26 16.45 -2.71
C VAL A 185 -12.48 17.73 -3.00
N VAL A 186 -11.35 17.95 -2.30
CA VAL A 186 -10.49 19.11 -2.55
C VAL A 186 -9.86 19.05 -3.95
N GLY A 187 -9.49 17.86 -4.41
CA GLY A 187 -8.96 17.67 -5.75
C GLY A 187 -9.99 17.98 -6.85
N LEU A 188 -11.22 17.48 -6.71
CA LEU A 188 -12.34 17.78 -7.62
C LEU A 188 -12.64 19.27 -7.66
N ALA A 189 -12.71 19.94 -6.49
CA ALA A 189 -12.94 21.37 -6.40
C ALA A 189 -11.85 22.17 -7.14
N LYS A 190 -10.56 21.82 -6.97
CA LYS A 190 -9.43 22.44 -7.69
C LYS A 190 -9.45 22.16 -9.19
N GLY A 191 -9.98 21.03 -9.61
CA GLY A 191 -10.16 20.63 -11.00
C GLY A 191 -11.42 21.21 -11.66
N SER A 192 -12.10 22.20 -11.02
CA SER A 192 -13.36 22.80 -11.50
C SER A 192 -14.55 21.81 -11.58
N MET A 193 -14.48 20.70 -10.85
CA MET A 193 -15.52 19.66 -10.75
C MET A 193 -16.32 19.82 -9.45
N VAL A 194 -16.83 21.01 -9.22
CA VAL A 194 -17.48 21.40 -7.95
C VAL A 194 -18.77 20.64 -7.71
N GLN A 195 -19.55 20.41 -8.79
CA GLN A 195 -20.81 19.69 -8.68
C GLN A 195 -20.60 18.25 -8.26
N GLU A 196 -19.63 17.56 -8.84
CA GLU A 196 -19.25 16.20 -8.52
C GLU A 196 -18.73 16.07 -7.08
N ALA A 197 -17.99 17.08 -6.61
CA ALA A 197 -17.54 17.15 -5.23
C ALA A 197 -18.73 17.23 -4.26
N ARG A 198 -19.74 18.09 -4.56
CA ARG A 198 -20.98 18.21 -3.76
C ARG A 198 -21.78 16.92 -3.74
N GLU A 199 -21.94 16.27 -4.91
CA GLU A 199 -22.64 14.99 -5.03
C GLU A 199 -21.96 13.90 -4.19
N LEU A 200 -20.63 13.81 -4.26
CA LEU A 200 -19.87 12.84 -3.49
C LEU A 200 -20.08 13.02 -1.97
N VAL A 201 -20.03 14.25 -1.50
CA VAL A 201 -20.31 14.59 -0.09
C VAL A 201 -21.76 14.25 0.29
N GLY A 202 -22.73 14.52 -0.60
CA GLY A 202 -24.13 14.16 -0.41
C GLY A 202 -24.33 12.65 -0.27
N GLN A 203 -23.75 11.86 -1.16
CA GLN A 203 -23.79 10.40 -1.14
C GLN A 203 -23.15 9.83 0.15
N MET A 204 -22.08 10.44 0.63
CA MET A 204 -21.46 10.06 1.91
C MET A 204 -22.38 10.32 3.08
N LYS A 205 -23.03 11.48 3.13
CA LYS A 205 -23.99 11.84 4.18
C LYS A 205 -25.17 10.86 4.22
N GLU A 206 -25.65 10.45 3.05
CA GLU A 206 -26.80 9.53 2.92
C GLU A 206 -26.42 8.09 3.30
N LYS A 207 -25.33 7.57 2.73
CA LYS A 207 -24.94 6.16 2.92
C LYS A 207 -24.28 5.87 4.27
N PHE A 208 -23.64 6.87 4.88
CA PHE A 208 -22.86 6.70 6.11
C PHE A 208 -23.18 7.78 7.17
N PRO A 209 -24.44 7.93 7.55
CA PRO A 209 -24.85 8.96 8.51
C PRO A 209 -24.16 8.80 9.88
N GLU A 210 -23.75 7.59 10.24
CA GLU A 210 -23.03 7.33 11.49
C GLU A 210 -21.66 8.00 11.55
N MET A 211 -21.04 8.27 10.42
CA MET A 211 -19.77 9.03 10.36
C MET A 211 -19.97 10.50 10.73
N LEU A 212 -21.20 11.00 10.60
CA LEU A 212 -21.58 12.38 10.93
C LEU A 212 -22.09 12.52 12.37
N ILE A 213 -22.69 11.47 12.95
CA ILE A 213 -23.45 11.52 14.22
C ILE A 213 -22.57 11.15 15.43
N CYS A 214 -21.37 10.65 15.26
CA CYS A 214 -20.58 10.14 16.37
C CYS A 214 -19.82 11.23 17.14
N GLY A 215 -20.56 12.18 17.70
CA GLY A 215 -20.14 13.06 18.77
C GLY A 215 -20.73 12.59 20.08
N MET A 216 -20.04 11.77 20.82
CA MET A 216 -20.00 11.68 22.27
C MET A 216 -19.38 10.35 22.71
N LYS A 217 -18.25 10.49 23.33
CA LYS A 217 -17.39 9.54 24.05
C LYS A 217 -16.23 8.95 23.23
N SER A 218 -15.01 9.46 23.53
CA SER A 218 -13.71 8.89 23.22
C SER A 218 -13.30 8.94 21.72
N LYS A 219 -12.10 9.27 21.36
CA LYS A 219 -11.44 9.29 20.03
C LYS A 219 -12.29 9.65 18.77
N ARG A 220 -13.62 9.45 18.82
CA ARG A 220 -14.62 9.81 17.79
C ARG A 220 -14.93 11.32 17.75
N PHE A 221 -14.72 12.06 18.85
CA PHE A 221 -14.92 13.51 18.91
C PHE A 221 -13.98 14.26 17.94
N CYS A 222 -12.75 13.80 17.81
CA CYS A 222 -11.80 14.37 16.83
C CYS A 222 -12.25 14.18 15.36
N LEU A 223 -13.02 13.13 15.06
CA LEU A 223 -13.47 12.88 13.68
C LEU A 223 -14.59 13.85 13.28
N ASN A 224 -15.52 14.13 14.21
CA ASN A 224 -16.63 15.05 13.96
C ASN A 224 -16.17 16.51 13.80
N GLN A 225 -15.20 16.92 14.62
CA GLN A 225 -14.62 18.26 14.52
C GLN A 225 -13.87 18.43 13.20
N ARG A 226 -13.11 17.39 12.76
CA ARG A 226 -12.44 17.39 11.46
C ARG A 226 -13.41 17.34 10.27
N MET A 227 -14.56 16.66 10.41
CA MET A 227 -15.60 16.66 9.37
C MET A 227 -16.31 18.00 9.27
N LEU A 228 -16.51 18.69 10.41
CA LEU A 228 -17.05 20.05 10.44
C LEU A 228 -16.04 21.05 9.84
N GLU A 229 -14.76 20.93 10.21
CA GLU A 229 -13.65 21.73 9.62
C GLU A 229 -13.56 21.47 8.09
N MET A 230 -13.71 20.23 7.64
CA MET A 230 -13.76 19.91 6.21
C MET A 230 -14.99 20.51 5.53
N SER A 231 -16.16 20.49 6.17
CA SER A 231 -17.37 21.12 5.64
C SER A 231 -17.16 22.63 5.48
N LEU A 232 -16.57 23.27 6.48
CA LEU A 232 -16.23 24.70 6.46
C LEU A 232 -15.10 25.04 5.45
N GLU A 233 -14.07 24.19 5.35
CA GLU A 233 -13.01 24.33 4.34
C GLU A 233 -13.56 24.13 2.92
N ILE A 234 -14.50 23.20 2.74
CA ILE A 234 -15.20 22.94 1.48
C ILE A 234 -16.14 24.11 1.15
N GLU A 235 -16.91 24.60 2.11
CA GLU A 235 -17.77 25.78 1.94
C GLU A 235 -16.94 27.04 1.66
N GLY A 236 -15.81 27.22 2.32
CA GLY A 236 -14.85 28.29 2.03
C GLY A 236 -14.19 28.17 0.66
N ALA A 237 -13.86 26.96 0.22
CA ALA A 237 -13.35 26.71 -1.12
C ALA A 237 -14.44 26.94 -2.19
N PHE A 238 -15.70 26.62 -1.90
CA PHE A 238 -16.82 26.92 -2.78
C PHE A 238 -17.14 28.43 -2.84
N SER A 239 -17.07 29.14 -1.72
CA SER A 239 -17.24 30.59 -1.68
C SER A 239 -16.18 31.34 -2.50
N LEU A 240 -14.92 30.88 -2.44
CA LEU A 240 -13.83 31.45 -3.25
C LEU A 240 -13.98 31.18 -4.75
N LEU A 241 -14.63 30.08 -5.14
CA LEU A 241 -14.91 29.74 -6.53
C LEU A 241 -16.12 30.52 -7.07
N ASP A 242 -17.17 30.70 -6.25
CA ASP A 242 -18.34 31.52 -6.57
C ASP A 242 -17.94 33.01 -6.75
N ASP A 243 -16.98 33.50 -5.96
CA ASP A 243 -16.42 34.86 -6.11
C ASP A 243 -15.57 35.01 -7.38
N TRP A 244 -14.90 33.93 -7.83
CA TRP A 244 -14.10 33.96 -9.08
C TRP A 244 -14.95 33.96 -10.33
N ASP A 245 -16.05 33.20 -10.36
CA ASP A 245 -16.99 33.22 -11.49
C ASP A 245 -17.67 34.60 -11.63
N SER A 246 -17.84 35.31 -10.53
CA SER A 246 -18.39 36.68 -10.55
C SER A 246 -17.39 37.73 -11.08
N LEU A 247 -16.07 37.45 -11.00
CA LEU A 247 -15.00 38.35 -11.47
C LEU A 247 -14.61 38.13 -12.95
N THR A 248 -15.01 36.99 -13.55
CA THR A 248 -14.69 36.67 -14.94
C THR A 248 -15.78 37.08 -15.93
N TYR A 249 -16.93 37.61 -15.43
CA TYR A 249 -18.05 38.13 -16.25
C TYR A 249 -18.29 39.65 -16.08
N SER A 250 -17.35 40.37 -15.50
CA SER A 250 -17.27 41.83 -15.48
C SER A 250 -16.04 42.31 -16.28
#